data_1284a8d6285dce4b3b12785a29889d32
#
_entry.id   1284a8d6285dce4b3b12785a29889d32
#
_cell.length_a   1.000
_cell.length_b   1.000
_cell.length_c   1.000
_cell.angle_alpha   90.00
_cell.angle_beta   90.00
_cell.angle_gamma   90.00
#
_symmetry.space_group_name_H-M   'P 1'
#
loop_
_entity.id
_entity.type
_entity.pdbx_description
1 polymer ?
#
loop_
_entity_poly.entity_id
_entity_poly.type
_entity_poly.pdbx_seq_one_letter_code
_entity_poly.pdbx_strand_id
1 'polypeptide(L)'
;MDFKRKAYDQLIQWKNKKNHKPIIVKGLRQVGKSYIVSKFAKENYEHVVIFDFRHQPILRKCFSSGYDVDQIISYSKVYLSDSVFVPYKTAIIFEEINDCEEARTSLKAFALDGRYDVLATGSLLGVNRYGREKKTAIPTGYEEYLEMSSLDFEEFLWAMNTPLDAIENIKKSLTTLQEITPSYHEYFKEMIIRYIAIGGMPDAISAFINPNLPIFRYA
;
A
#
# COMPACT_ATOMS: atom_id res chain seq x y z
N MET A 1 1.88 -2.27 -15.23
CA MET A 1 2.19 -0.84 -15.51
C MET A 1 2.44 -0.11 -14.20
N ASP A 2 3.40 0.82 -14.17
CA ASP A 2 3.71 1.58 -12.95
C ASP A 2 2.92 2.90 -12.96
N PHE A 3 1.92 3.01 -12.10
CA PHE A 3 1.13 4.22 -11.97
C PHE A 3 1.64 5.08 -10.81
N LYS A 4 1.72 6.39 -11.03
CA LYS A 4 1.92 7.34 -9.93
C LYS A 4 0.71 7.32 -9.01
N ARG A 5 0.95 7.14 -7.70
CA ARG A 5 -0.10 7.04 -6.69
C ARG A 5 0.17 8.01 -5.53
N LYS A 6 -0.86 8.70 -5.09
CA LYS A 6 -0.80 9.57 -3.89
C LYS A 6 -0.41 8.80 -2.63
N ALA A 7 -0.77 7.52 -2.59
CA ALA A 7 -0.37 6.62 -1.50
C ALA A 7 1.15 6.51 -1.35
N TYR A 8 1.93 6.62 -2.45
CA TYR A 8 3.39 6.62 -2.37
C TYR A 8 3.92 7.83 -1.60
N ASP A 9 3.41 9.02 -1.89
CA ASP A 9 3.80 10.26 -1.22
C ASP A 9 3.43 10.22 0.27
N GLN A 10 2.28 9.59 0.60
CA GLN A 10 1.87 9.36 2.00
C GLN A 10 2.80 8.39 2.74
N LEU A 11 3.32 7.36 2.07
CA LEU A 11 4.33 6.47 2.63
C LEU A 11 5.66 7.21 2.87
N ILE A 12 6.08 8.10 1.97
CA ILE A 12 7.24 8.98 2.19
C ILE A 12 7.04 9.87 3.41
N GLN A 13 5.86 10.50 3.54
CA GLN A 13 5.53 11.34 4.71
C GLN A 13 5.55 10.52 6.00
N TRP A 14 4.99 9.30 5.98
CA TRP A 14 5.01 8.38 7.11
C TRP A 14 6.45 8.05 7.53
N LYS A 15 7.31 7.67 6.60
CA LYS A 15 8.72 7.33 6.87
C LYS A 15 9.49 8.50 7.50
N ASN A 16 9.22 9.73 7.04
CA ASN A 16 9.89 10.94 7.51
C ASN A 16 9.33 11.47 8.85
N LYS A 17 8.23 10.91 9.31
CA LYS A 17 7.61 11.30 10.58
C LYS A 17 8.43 10.79 11.76
N LYS A 18 8.79 11.66 12.68
CA LYS A 18 9.49 11.25 13.92
C LYS A 18 8.64 10.27 14.73
N ASN A 19 9.23 9.15 15.13
CA ASN A 19 8.56 8.10 15.90
C ASN A 19 7.31 7.52 15.18
N HIS A 20 7.37 7.34 13.86
CA HIS A 20 6.31 6.64 13.13
C HIS A 20 6.18 5.19 13.64
N LYS A 21 4.99 4.65 13.51
CA LYS A 21 4.65 3.28 13.94
C LYS A 21 4.51 2.39 12.72
N PRO A 22 4.52 1.06 12.89
CA PRO A 22 4.15 0.15 11.82
C PRO A 22 2.90 0.63 11.07
N ILE A 23 2.93 0.61 9.74
CA ILE A 23 1.83 1.10 8.91
C ILE A 23 1.10 -0.04 8.22
N ILE A 24 -0.23 -0.01 8.26
CA ILE A 24 -1.09 -0.96 7.55
C ILE A 24 -1.75 -0.24 6.38
N VAL A 25 -1.38 -0.64 5.17
CA VAL A 25 -2.04 -0.18 3.94
C VAL A 25 -3.27 -1.05 3.71
N LYS A 26 -4.45 -0.47 3.97
CA LYS A 26 -5.74 -1.16 3.83
C LYS A 26 -6.50 -0.63 2.60
N GLY A 27 -7.33 -1.45 2.02
CA GLY A 27 -8.16 -1.06 0.88
C GLY A 27 -8.75 -2.26 0.16
N LEU A 28 -9.54 -2.02 -0.89
CA LEU A 28 -10.14 -3.05 -1.70
C LEU A 28 -9.07 -3.99 -2.31
N ARG A 29 -9.49 -5.17 -2.71
CA ARG A 29 -8.62 -6.07 -3.47
C ARG A 29 -8.26 -5.44 -4.82
N GLN A 30 -7.08 -5.77 -5.36
CA GLN A 30 -6.60 -5.38 -6.70
C GLN A 30 -6.41 -3.86 -6.93
N VAL A 31 -6.42 -3.03 -5.88
CA VAL A 31 -6.10 -1.59 -6.01
C VAL A 31 -4.59 -1.28 -6.04
N GLY A 32 -3.73 -2.32 -5.94
CA GLY A 32 -2.27 -2.18 -6.02
C GLY A 32 -1.55 -2.00 -4.69
N LYS A 33 -2.13 -2.41 -3.55
CA LYS A 33 -1.50 -2.28 -2.22
C LYS A 33 -0.13 -2.93 -2.12
N SER A 34 -0.04 -4.24 -2.42
CA SER A 34 1.23 -4.98 -2.38
C SER A 34 2.27 -4.40 -3.32
N TYR A 35 1.83 -3.95 -4.51
CA TYR A 35 2.72 -3.31 -5.47
C TYR A 35 3.34 -2.03 -4.90
N ILE A 36 2.52 -1.10 -4.39
CA ILE A 36 3.00 0.20 -3.90
C ILE A 36 3.88 0.07 -2.65
N VAL A 37 3.52 -0.84 -1.73
CA VAL A 37 4.31 -1.12 -0.52
C VAL A 37 5.66 -1.73 -0.89
N SER A 38 5.68 -2.72 -1.80
CA SER A 38 6.91 -3.36 -2.26
C SER A 38 7.80 -2.40 -3.03
N LYS A 39 7.22 -1.57 -3.92
CA LYS A 39 7.95 -0.52 -4.64
C LYS A 39 8.56 0.48 -3.66
N PHE A 40 7.77 1.02 -2.75
CA PHE A 40 8.24 1.97 -1.74
C PHE A 40 9.39 1.40 -0.90
N ALA A 41 9.25 0.15 -0.42
CA ALA A 41 10.29 -0.48 0.38
C ALA A 41 11.59 -0.66 -0.41
N LYS A 42 11.52 -1.15 -1.65
CA LYS A 42 12.70 -1.35 -2.52
C LYS A 42 13.43 -0.05 -2.86
N GLU A 43 12.71 1.05 -2.97
CA GLU A 43 13.31 2.35 -3.32
C GLU A 43 13.86 3.11 -2.10
N ASN A 44 13.44 2.74 -0.89
CA ASN A 44 13.74 3.52 0.32
C ASN A 44 14.53 2.77 1.39
N TYR A 45 14.81 1.48 1.21
CA TYR A 45 15.59 0.67 2.16
C TYR A 45 16.64 -0.18 1.43
N GLU A 46 17.75 -0.47 2.12
CA GLU A 46 18.82 -1.30 1.57
C GLU A 46 18.39 -2.77 1.44
N HIS A 47 17.54 -3.23 2.36
CA HIS A 47 17.04 -4.59 2.40
C HIS A 47 15.53 -4.61 2.61
N VAL A 48 14.86 -5.58 2.00
CA VAL A 48 13.42 -5.80 2.14
C VAL A 48 13.16 -7.27 2.43
N VAL A 49 12.45 -7.55 3.50
CA VAL A 49 12.02 -8.91 3.87
C VAL A 49 10.51 -8.99 3.81
N ILE A 50 9.99 -9.95 3.05
CA ILE A 50 8.55 -10.10 2.79
C ILE A 50 8.05 -11.38 3.44
N PHE A 51 7.03 -11.25 4.28
CA PHE A 51 6.24 -12.34 4.83
C PHE A 51 4.90 -12.39 4.10
N ASP A 52 4.78 -13.28 3.13
CA ASP A 52 3.53 -13.52 2.41
C ASP A 52 2.73 -14.63 3.11
N PHE A 53 1.81 -14.26 3.96
CA PHE A 53 1.04 -15.22 4.76
C PHE A 53 0.02 -16.02 3.95
N ARG A 54 -0.34 -15.55 2.75
CA ARG A 54 -1.27 -16.22 1.86
C ARG A 54 -0.60 -17.31 1.05
N HIS A 55 0.50 -16.98 0.37
CA HIS A 55 1.20 -17.92 -0.50
C HIS A 55 2.22 -18.78 0.26
N GLN A 56 2.67 -18.33 1.42
CA GLN A 56 3.63 -19.04 2.28
C GLN A 56 3.09 -19.18 3.73
N PRO A 57 2.05 -19.98 3.97
CA PRO A 57 1.43 -20.13 5.30
C PRO A 57 2.41 -20.63 6.38
N ILE A 58 3.49 -21.27 5.99
CA ILE A 58 4.56 -21.75 6.91
C ILE A 58 5.18 -20.60 7.72
N LEU A 59 5.22 -19.38 7.15
CA LEU A 59 5.79 -18.20 7.81
C LEU A 59 5.03 -17.78 9.08
N ARG A 60 3.78 -18.22 9.24
CA ARG A 60 3.03 -18.01 10.49
C ARG A 60 3.72 -18.63 11.69
N LYS A 61 4.52 -19.70 11.48
CA LYS A 61 5.29 -20.36 12.56
C LYS A 61 6.34 -19.42 13.17
N CYS A 62 6.80 -18.42 12.45
CA CYS A 62 7.75 -17.43 12.99
C CYS A 62 7.17 -16.64 14.18
N PHE A 63 5.84 -16.60 14.31
CA PHE A 63 5.12 -15.84 15.34
C PHE A 63 4.49 -16.74 16.42
N SER A 64 4.66 -18.05 16.36
CA SER A 64 3.97 -19.00 17.25
C SER A 64 4.57 -19.08 18.66
N SER A 65 5.84 -18.68 18.84
CA SER A 65 6.58 -18.82 20.11
C SER A 65 6.64 -17.53 20.93
N GLY A 66 5.91 -16.50 20.52
CA GLY A 66 5.89 -15.19 21.18
C GLY A 66 6.08 -14.05 20.20
N TYR A 67 6.16 -12.83 20.75
CA TYR A 67 6.21 -11.60 19.96
C TYR A 67 7.55 -10.87 20.08
N ASP A 68 8.57 -11.52 20.66
CA ASP A 68 9.92 -10.95 20.73
C ASP A 68 10.51 -10.82 19.32
N VAL A 69 11.00 -9.61 18.98
CA VAL A 69 11.46 -9.29 17.63
C VAL A 69 12.69 -10.11 17.23
N ASP A 70 13.63 -10.34 18.14
CA ASP A 70 14.84 -11.12 17.85
C ASP A 70 14.52 -12.61 17.64
N GLN A 71 13.53 -13.14 18.37
CA GLN A 71 13.03 -14.51 18.14
C GLN A 71 12.33 -14.62 16.78
N ILE A 72 11.45 -13.68 16.44
CA ILE A 72 10.78 -13.66 15.13
C ILE A 72 11.82 -13.63 14.01
N ILE A 73 12.83 -12.76 14.11
CA ILE A 73 13.90 -12.66 13.10
C ILE A 73 14.70 -13.97 13.03
N SER A 74 15.04 -14.57 14.17
CA SER A 74 15.78 -15.83 14.21
C SER A 74 15.03 -16.97 13.52
N TYR A 75 13.74 -17.12 13.83
CA TYR A 75 12.90 -18.13 13.17
C TYR A 75 12.67 -17.82 11.69
N SER A 76 12.57 -16.56 11.33
CA SER A 76 12.39 -16.15 9.92
C SER A 76 13.53 -16.59 9.02
N LYS A 77 14.78 -16.53 9.52
CA LYS A 77 15.97 -16.97 8.78
C LYS A 77 15.96 -18.46 8.42
N VAL A 78 15.19 -19.27 9.15
CA VAL A 78 15.02 -20.70 8.85
C VAL A 78 14.16 -20.91 7.59
N TYR A 79 13.16 -20.06 7.37
CA TYR A 79 12.21 -20.17 6.26
C TYR A 79 12.51 -19.21 5.11
N LEU A 80 13.24 -18.13 5.38
CA LEU A 80 13.63 -17.09 4.45
C LEU A 80 15.17 -17.00 4.45
N SER A 81 15.83 -18.01 3.89
CA SER A 81 17.30 -18.18 3.94
C SER A 81 18.08 -16.97 3.40
N ASP A 82 17.55 -16.30 2.39
CA ASP A 82 18.20 -15.15 1.75
C ASP A 82 17.84 -13.81 2.40
N SER A 83 17.08 -13.84 3.51
CA SER A 83 16.65 -12.62 4.20
C SER A 83 17.80 -11.97 4.98
N VAL A 84 17.94 -10.68 4.81
CA VAL A 84 18.94 -9.85 5.49
C VAL A 84 18.25 -8.88 6.42
N PHE A 85 18.53 -8.99 7.73
CA PHE A 85 17.99 -8.13 8.75
C PHE A 85 19.09 -7.24 9.33
N VAL A 86 19.14 -5.99 8.89
CA VAL A 86 20.06 -4.96 9.40
C VAL A 86 19.21 -3.86 10.06
N PRO A 87 19.44 -3.56 11.35
CA PRO A 87 18.72 -2.51 12.05
C PRO A 87 18.77 -1.18 11.26
N TYR A 88 17.64 -0.49 11.18
CA TYR A 88 17.44 0.80 10.49
C TYR A 88 17.64 0.81 8.97
N LYS A 89 17.97 -0.36 8.36
CA LYS A 89 18.22 -0.52 6.93
C LYS A 89 17.29 -1.51 6.26
N THR A 90 16.62 -2.34 7.03
CA THR A 90 15.68 -3.35 6.51
C THR A 90 14.24 -2.92 6.76
N ALA A 91 13.44 -2.90 5.70
CA ALA A 91 11.98 -2.87 5.81
C ALA A 91 11.43 -4.30 5.87
N ILE A 92 10.47 -4.52 6.77
CA ILE A 92 9.74 -5.78 6.87
C ILE A 92 8.33 -5.56 6.32
N ILE A 93 7.92 -6.42 5.36
CA ILE A 93 6.59 -6.36 4.76
C ILE A 93 5.79 -7.58 5.21
N PHE A 94 4.62 -7.33 5.80
CA PHE A 94 3.61 -8.36 6.10
C PHE A 94 2.51 -8.30 5.04
N GLU A 95 2.57 -9.18 4.04
CA GLU A 95 1.51 -9.25 3.02
C GLU A 95 0.31 -10.06 3.52
N GLU A 96 -0.88 -9.51 3.27
CA GLU A 96 -2.16 -10.07 3.72
C GLU A 96 -2.16 -10.40 5.23
N ILE A 97 -1.80 -9.41 6.06
CA ILE A 97 -1.66 -9.55 7.52
C ILE A 97 -2.90 -10.13 8.19
N ASN A 98 -4.08 -10.03 7.54
CA ASN A 98 -5.32 -10.63 8.01
C ASN A 98 -5.26 -12.16 8.04
N ASP A 99 -4.33 -12.77 7.33
CA ASP A 99 -4.16 -14.22 7.28
C ASP A 99 -3.26 -14.73 8.44
N CYS A 100 -2.69 -13.82 9.29
CA CYS A 100 -1.87 -14.18 10.46
C CYS A 100 -2.14 -13.21 11.63
N GLU A 101 -2.96 -13.64 12.60
CA GLU A 101 -3.31 -12.83 13.78
C GLU A 101 -2.10 -12.53 14.66
N GLU A 102 -1.22 -13.50 14.79
CA GLU A 102 -0.01 -13.40 15.60
C GLU A 102 0.95 -12.33 15.03
N ALA A 103 1.10 -12.27 13.71
CA ALA A 103 1.87 -11.21 13.04
C ALA A 103 1.27 -9.82 13.30
N ARG A 104 -0.06 -9.71 13.30
CA ARG A 104 -0.71 -8.45 13.64
C ARG A 104 -0.47 -8.05 15.10
N THR A 105 -0.54 -9.00 16.02
CA THR A 105 -0.26 -8.77 17.44
C THR A 105 1.18 -8.34 17.67
N SER A 106 2.12 -8.88 16.88
CA SER A 106 3.55 -8.54 16.95
C SER A 106 3.89 -7.11 16.54
N LEU A 107 3.00 -6.40 15.84
CA LEU A 107 3.20 -4.99 15.45
C LEU A 107 3.51 -4.10 16.66
N LYS A 108 2.92 -4.40 17.83
CA LYS A 108 3.25 -3.69 19.08
C LYS A 108 4.71 -3.87 19.46
N ALA A 109 5.22 -5.09 19.37
CA ALA A 109 6.62 -5.38 19.70
C ALA A 109 7.57 -4.65 18.74
N PHE A 110 7.30 -4.68 17.43
CA PHE A 110 8.07 -3.92 16.44
C PHE A 110 8.00 -2.41 16.67
N ALA A 111 6.83 -1.88 17.03
CA ALA A 111 6.68 -0.45 17.35
C ALA A 111 7.50 -0.02 18.56
N LEU A 112 7.65 -0.88 19.57
CA LEU A 112 8.44 -0.62 20.77
C LEU A 112 9.94 -0.84 20.54
N ASP A 113 10.29 -1.81 19.71
CA ASP A 113 11.67 -2.12 19.34
C ASP A 113 12.29 -0.99 18.48
N GLY A 114 11.58 -0.52 17.46
CA GLY A 114 11.97 0.61 16.62
C GLY A 114 13.18 0.38 15.72
N ARG A 115 13.79 -0.81 15.68
CA ARG A 115 14.93 -1.13 14.81
C ARG A 115 14.54 -1.40 13.35
N TYR A 116 13.29 -1.75 13.12
CA TYR A 116 12.79 -2.16 11.81
C TYR A 116 11.48 -1.47 11.49
N ASP A 117 11.40 -0.90 10.31
CA ASP A 117 10.14 -0.38 9.80
C ASP A 117 9.28 -1.51 9.27
N VAL A 118 8.04 -1.58 9.75
CA VAL A 118 7.09 -2.62 9.33
C VAL A 118 5.96 -1.99 8.53
N LEU A 119 5.80 -2.50 7.31
CA LEU A 119 4.69 -2.17 6.43
C LEU A 119 3.80 -3.42 6.27
N ALA A 120 2.51 -3.27 6.42
CA ALA A 120 1.60 -4.38 6.23
C ALA A 120 0.56 -4.07 5.16
N THR A 121 0.09 -5.09 4.46
CA THR A 121 -1.07 -4.98 3.57
C THR A 121 -2.23 -5.80 4.11
N GLY A 122 -3.45 -5.32 3.88
CA GLY A 122 -4.64 -6.04 4.26
C GLY A 122 -5.89 -5.57 3.53
N SER A 123 -6.87 -6.47 3.38
CA SER A 123 -8.16 -6.10 2.82
C SER A 123 -8.98 -5.29 3.84
N LEU A 124 -9.77 -4.32 3.38
CA LEU A 124 -10.59 -3.45 4.23
C LEU A 124 -11.51 -4.25 5.16
N LEU A 125 -12.12 -5.31 4.64
CA LEU A 125 -13.04 -6.18 5.40
C LEU A 125 -12.31 -7.01 6.45
N GLY A 126 -11.10 -7.50 6.15
CA GLY A 126 -10.29 -8.27 7.09
C GLY A 126 -9.80 -7.44 8.27
N VAL A 127 -9.25 -6.24 8.00
CA VAL A 127 -8.74 -5.34 9.05
C VAL A 127 -9.84 -4.94 10.03
N ASN A 128 -11.09 -4.77 9.57
CA ASN A 128 -12.21 -4.38 10.42
C ASN A 128 -12.87 -5.57 11.17
N ARG A 129 -12.62 -6.82 10.76
CA ARG A 129 -13.22 -8.02 11.40
C ARG A 129 -12.55 -8.42 12.71
N TYR A 130 -11.29 -8.05 12.91
CA TYR A 130 -10.49 -8.46 14.08
C TYR A 130 -11.06 -8.03 15.46
N GLY A 131 -12.02 -7.13 15.52
CA GLY A 131 -12.63 -6.69 16.79
C GLY A 131 -13.96 -7.34 17.14
N ARG A 132 -14.56 -8.15 16.24
CA ARG A 132 -15.94 -8.64 16.44
C ARG A 132 -16.10 -10.13 16.74
N GLU A 133 -15.16 -10.97 16.32
CA GLU A 133 -15.33 -12.43 16.39
C GLU A 133 -14.29 -13.19 17.22
N LYS A 134 -13.15 -12.57 17.61
CA LYS A 134 -12.12 -13.23 18.42
C LYS A 134 -11.56 -12.34 19.52
N LYS A 135 -11.25 -12.95 20.68
CA LYS A 135 -10.74 -12.32 21.91
C LYS A 135 -9.30 -11.78 21.81
N THR A 136 -8.75 -11.58 20.64
CA THR A 136 -7.41 -11.00 20.46
C THR A 136 -7.49 -9.48 20.54
N ALA A 137 -6.85 -8.90 21.54
CA ALA A 137 -6.73 -7.46 21.72
C ALA A 137 -5.93 -6.88 20.57
N ILE A 138 -6.58 -6.12 19.68
CA ILE A 138 -5.87 -5.29 18.70
C ILE A 138 -5.02 -4.29 19.50
N PRO A 139 -3.71 -4.20 19.27
CA PRO A 139 -2.87 -3.24 19.95
C PRO A 139 -3.19 -1.81 19.47
N THR A 140 -4.27 -1.23 20.02
CA THR A 140 -4.66 0.14 19.73
C THR A 140 -3.52 1.10 20.08
N GLY A 141 -3.16 1.94 19.14
CA GLY A 141 -2.14 2.95 19.34
C GLY A 141 -0.70 2.58 18.96
N TYR A 142 -0.44 1.36 18.46
CA TYR A 142 0.88 0.89 18.02
C TYR A 142 0.98 0.67 16.50
N GLU A 143 -0.02 1.09 15.76
CA GLU A 143 -0.07 0.99 14.30
C GLU A 143 -0.68 2.26 13.70
N GLU A 144 -0.28 2.59 12.48
CA GLU A 144 -0.84 3.65 11.66
C GLU A 144 -1.55 3.02 10.46
N TYR A 145 -2.50 3.75 9.88
CA TYR A 145 -3.27 3.26 8.74
C TYR A 145 -3.14 4.19 7.56
N LEU A 146 -2.98 3.60 6.39
CA LEU A 146 -3.11 4.27 5.11
C LEU A 146 -4.23 3.57 4.34
N GLU A 147 -5.25 4.32 3.97
CA GLU A 147 -6.34 3.80 3.16
C GLU A 147 -6.06 4.03 1.69
N MET A 148 -6.04 2.94 0.92
CA MET A 148 -5.77 2.97 -0.50
C MET A 148 -6.99 2.56 -1.29
N SER A 149 -7.52 3.48 -2.09
CA SER A 149 -8.61 3.25 -3.04
C SER A 149 -8.09 2.87 -4.42
N SER A 150 -8.99 2.59 -5.37
CA SER A 150 -8.67 2.63 -6.79
C SER A 150 -8.11 4.02 -7.17
N LEU A 151 -7.54 4.17 -8.37
CA LEU A 151 -7.07 5.46 -8.83
C LEU A 151 -8.22 6.49 -8.78
N ASP A 152 -7.97 7.64 -8.17
CA ASP A 152 -8.89 8.75 -8.26
C ASP A 152 -8.74 9.47 -9.63
N PHE A 153 -9.56 10.47 -9.88
CA PHE A 153 -9.54 11.15 -11.18
C PHE A 153 -8.20 11.82 -11.48
N GLU A 154 -7.54 12.39 -10.48
CA GLU A 154 -6.23 13.00 -10.68
C GLU A 154 -5.15 11.95 -10.99
N GLU A 155 -5.13 10.84 -10.28
CA GLU A 155 -4.24 9.71 -10.56
C GLU A 155 -4.52 9.10 -11.94
N PHE A 156 -5.80 9.08 -12.37
CA PHE A 156 -6.18 8.71 -13.73
C PHE A 156 -5.61 9.69 -14.77
N LEU A 157 -5.69 11.00 -14.52
CA LEU A 157 -5.09 12.01 -15.41
C LEU A 157 -3.59 11.82 -15.53
N TRP A 158 -2.90 11.50 -14.42
CA TRP A 158 -1.46 11.16 -14.46
C TRP A 158 -1.20 9.92 -15.32
N ALA A 159 -2.04 8.89 -15.19
CA ALA A 159 -1.94 7.66 -15.98
C ALA A 159 -2.17 7.91 -17.48
N MET A 160 -3.01 8.90 -17.83
CA MET A 160 -3.25 9.35 -19.19
C MET A 160 -2.19 10.33 -19.72
N ASN A 161 -1.10 10.56 -18.95
CA ASN A 161 -0.05 11.53 -19.28
C ASN A 161 -0.55 12.97 -19.47
N THR A 162 -1.64 13.36 -18.78
CA THR A 162 -2.08 14.76 -18.76
C THR A 162 -0.98 15.64 -18.17
N PRO A 163 -0.59 16.74 -18.81
CA PRO A 163 0.45 17.63 -18.28
C PRO A 163 0.10 18.14 -16.88
N LEU A 164 1.10 18.14 -15.98
CA LEU A 164 0.90 18.51 -14.58
C LEU A 164 0.44 19.97 -14.43
N ASP A 165 0.98 20.87 -15.27
CA ASP A 165 0.58 22.26 -15.30
C ASP A 165 -0.88 22.45 -15.70
N ALA A 166 -1.40 21.60 -16.60
CA ALA A 166 -2.82 21.59 -16.94
C ALA A 166 -3.70 21.18 -15.76
N ILE A 167 -3.28 20.16 -15.01
CA ILE A 167 -3.97 19.69 -13.80
C ILE A 167 -3.97 20.79 -12.72
N GLU A 168 -2.81 21.42 -12.49
CA GLU A 168 -2.68 22.50 -11.50
C GLU A 168 -3.50 23.74 -11.89
N ASN A 169 -3.52 24.10 -13.19
CA ASN A 169 -4.31 25.22 -13.68
C ASN A 169 -5.81 25.01 -13.45
N ILE A 170 -6.34 23.79 -13.71
CA ILE A 170 -7.75 23.52 -13.43
C ILE A 170 -8.07 23.57 -11.93
N LYS A 171 -7.20 23.02 -11.08
CA LYS A 171 -7.35 23.11 -9.62
C LYS A 171 -7.38 24.57 -9.16
N LYS A 172 -6.44 25.37 -9.65
CA LYS A 172 -6.37 26.80 -9.34
C LYS A 172 -7.63 27.53 -9.77
N SER A 173 -8.12 27.29 -10.98
CA SER A 173 -9.36 27.89 -11.47
C SER A 173 -10.56 27.56 -10.59
N LEU A 174 -10.68 26.31 -10.11
CA LEU A 174 -11.72 25.90 -9.19
C LEU A 174 -11.64 26.62 -7.83
N THR A 175 -10.44 26.86 -7.32
CA THR A 175 -10.27 27.55 -6.03
C THR A 175 -10.42 29.07 -6.13
N THR A 176 -10.05 29.67 -7.26
CA THR A 176 -10.11 31.11 -7.50
C THR A 176 -11.38 31.56 -8.22
N LEU A 177 -12.26 30.63 -8.59
CA LEU A 177 -13.48 30.87 -9.38
C LEU A 177 -13.19 31.60 -10.71
N GLN A 178 -12.04 31.36 -11.30
CA GLN A 178 -11.67 31.93 -12.60
C GLN A 178 -12.22 31.06 -13.74
N GLU A 179 -12.61 31.72 -14.82
CA GLU A 179 -13.06 31.01 -16.01
C GLU A 179 -11.95 30.13 -16.60
N ILE A 180 -12.36 28.95 -17.00
CA ILE A 180 -11.50 27.99 -17.69
C ILE A 180 -11.69 28.19 -19.19
N THR A 181 -10.60 28.18 -19.96
CA THR A 181 -10.72 28.29 -21.43
C THR A 181 -11.55 27.13 -22.00
N PRO A 182 -12.35 27.37 -23.06
CA PRO A 182 -13.17 26.31 -23.65
C PRO A 182 -12.41 25.05 -24.01
N SER A 183 -11.16 25.15 -24.49
CA SER A 183 -10.32 23.99 -24.84
C SER A 183 -9.98 23.13 -23.62
N TYR A 184 -9.66 23.74 -22.48
CA TYR A 184 -9.41 23.00 -21.23
C TYR A 184 -10.69 22.34 -20.74
N HIS A 185 -11.82 23.06 -20.80
CA HIS A 185 -13.11 22.53 -20.38
C HIS A 185 -13.48 21.26 -21.17
N GLU A 186 -13.38 21.29 -22.49
CA GLU A 186 -13.70 20.13 -23.35
C GLU A 186 -12.73 18.96 -23.09
N TYR A 187 -11.43 19.22 -22.93
CA TYR A 187 -10.47 18.17 -22.62
C TYR A 187 -10.79 17.46 -21.29
N PHE A 188 -11.00 18.21 -20.21
CA PHE A 188 -11.28 17.60 -18.91
C PHE A 188 -12.65 16.93 -18.86
N LYS A 189 -13.65 17.46 -19.59
CA LYS A 189 -14.95 16.81 -19.77
C LYS A 189 -14.80 15.45 -20.45
N GLU A 190 -13.99 15.36 -21.50
CA GLU A 190 -13.69 14.08 -22.15
C GLU A 190 -12.98 13.12 -21.18
N MET A 191 -11.99 13.57 -20.43
CA MET A 191 -11.29 12.75 -19.44
C MET A 191 -12.20 12.24 -18.33
N ILE A 192 -13.14 13.04 -17.84
CA ILE A 192 -14.14 12.60 -16.85
C ILE A 192 -15.04 11.51 -17.44
N ILE A 193 -15.52 11.68 -18.66
CA ILE A 193 -16.35 10.67 -19.34
C ILE A 193 -15.59 9.36 -19.48
N ARG A 194 -14.30 9.40 -19.89
CA ARG A 194 -13.43 8.22 -19.96
C ARG A 194 -13.25 7.58 -18.59
N TYR A 195 -12.98 8.37 -17.56
CA TYR A 195 -12.81 7.86 -16.19
C TYR A 195 -14.08 7.18 -15.67
N ILE A 196 -15.25 7.76 -15.91
CA ILE A 196 -16.53 7.15 -15.52
C ILE A 196 -16.76 5.82 -16.27
N ALA A 197 -16.40 5.75 -17.54
CA ALA A 197 -16.59 4.54 -18.36
C ALA A 197 -15.61 3.41 -18.00
N ILE A 198 -14.34 3.74 -17.69
CA ILE A 198 -13.27 2.75 -17.41
C ILE A 198 -13.23 2.39 -15.93
N GLY A 199 -13.49 3.36 -15.06
CA GLY A 199 -13.28 3.27 -13.61
C GLY A 199 -11.83 3.49 -13.21
N GLY A 200 -11.57 3.43 -11.89
CA GLY A 200 -10.25 3.66 -11.31
C GLY A 200 -9.42 2.40 -11.04
N MET A 201 -9.85 1.21 -11.44
CA MET A 201 -9.10 -0.01 -11.18
C MET A 201 -7.82 -0.06 -12.02
N PRO A 202 -6.64 -0.33 -11.40
CA PRO A 202 -5.34 -0.34 -12.12
C PRO A 202 -5.34 -1.22 -13.37
N ASP A 203 -5.94 -2.43 -13.27
CA ASP A 203 -5.98 -3.36 -14.39
C ASP A 203 -6.86 -2.86 -15.54
N ALA A 204 -8.00 -2.22 -15.24
CA ALA A 204 -8.89 -1.63 -16.24
C ALA A 204 -8.18 -0.48 -16.98
N ILE A 205 -7.50 0.40 -16.24
CA ILE A 205 -6.73 1.51 -16.81
C ILE A 205 -5.56 0.97 -17.66
N SER A 206 -4.84 -0.05 -17.17
CA SER A 206 -3.75 -0.68 -17.91
C SER A 206 -4.22 -1.28 -19.24
N ALA A 207 -5.36 -1.97 -19.23
CA ALA A 207 -5.96 -2.56 -20.43
C ALA A 207 -6.44 -1.47 -21.42
N PHE A 208 -6.93 -0.35 -20.91
CA PHE A 208 -7.33 0.76 -21.75
C PHE A 208 -6.15 1.44 -22.44
N ILE A 209 -5.05 1.67 -21.70
CA ILE A 209 -3.83 2.30 -22.26
C ILE A 209 -3.11 1.37 -23.22
N ASN A 210 -3.05 0.08 -22.92
CA ASN A 210 -2.37 -0.95 -23.72
C ASN A 210 -3.31 -2.12 -24.05
N PRO A 211 -4.15 -2.00 -25.09
CA PRO A 211 -5.12 -3.02 -25.45
C PRO A 211 -4.50 -4.39 -25.79
N ASN A 212 -3.21 -4.42 -26.10
CA ASN A 212 -2.45 -5.65 -26.42
C ASN A 212 -1.86 -6.34 -25.19
N LEU A 213 -1.99 -5.76 -23.99
CA LEU A 213 -1.60 -6.47 -22.77
C LEU A 213 -2.61 -7.60 -22.50
N PRO A 214 -2.13 -8.83 -22.25
CA PRO A 214 -3.03 -9.89 -21.81
C PRO A 214 -3.69 -9.43 -20.51
N ILE A 215 -5.01 -9.39 -20.50
CA ILE A 215 -5.77 -9.20 -19.26
C ILE A 215 -5.50 -10.46 -18.45
N PHE A 216 -4.66 -10.37 -17.42
CA PHE A 216 -4.48 -11.47 -16.48
C PHE A 216 -5.81 -11.72 -15.79
N ARG A 217 -6.56 -12.72 -16.31
CA ARG A 217 -7.69 -13.28 -15.59
C ARG A 217 -7.09 -14.11 -14.46
N TYR A 218 -7.03 -13.54 -13.26
CA TYR A 218 -6.82 -14.36 -12.08
C TYR A 218 -8.07 -15.20 -11.86
N ALA A 219 -7.94 -16.50 -12.14
CA ALA A 219 -8.93 -17.51 -11.74
C ALA A 219 -8.84 -17.76 -10.23
#